data_dd1f7a05050a84787f3738860a4ad8f3
#
_entry.id   dd1f7a05050a84787f3738860a4ad8f3
#
_cell.length_a   1.000
_cell.length_b   1.000
_cell.length_c   1.000
_cell.angle_alpha   90.00
_cell.angle_beta   90.00
_cell.angle_gamma   90.00
#
_symmetry.space_group_name_H-M   'P 1'
#
loop_
_entity.id
_entity.type
_entity.pdbx_description
1 polymer ?
#
loop_
_entity_poly.entity_id
_entity_poly.type
_entity_poly.pdbx_seq_one_letter_code
_entity_poly.pdbx_strand_id
1 'polypeptide(L)'
;NYEDMRLRLKETTEEQLQQEKQNKELISNISHDLKTPITAIKGYMEGIMDGVADTPEKMDKYIKTVYNKANDMDRLINELTIYSGIDNNRIPYHFHRINVAEYFGDCVEEVGLELDSRNIKLNYSNLVDPATLIIADPEQLKRVINNIISNSVKYIDKEQGIIDIRILDEVDSIRVEIEDNGKGIAAKDLPKIFERFYRTDASRNSTKGGSGIGLSIVKKIIEDHGGYIW
;
A
#
# COMPACT_ATOMS: atom_id res chain seq x y z
N ASN A 1 14.42 42.02 1.31
CA ASN A 1 14.60 42.57 2.64
C ASN A 1 15.35 41.55 3.50
N TYR A 2 16.26 42.01 4.42
CA TYR A 2 17.09 41.11 5.25
C TYR A 2 16.24 40.22 6.15
N GLU A 3 15.12 40.70 6.67
CA GLU A 3 14.20 39.95 7.51
C GLU A 3 13.46 38.83 6.73
N ASP A 4 13.07 39.11 5.47
CA ASP A 4 12.44 38.09 4.61
C ASP A 4 13.42 36.96 4.28
N MET A 5 14.67 37.29 4.03
CA MET A 5 15.71 36.30 3.77
C MET A 5 15.99 35.44 5.01
N ARG A 6 15.99 36.04 6.21
CA ARG A 6 16.19 35.33 7.47
C ARG A 6 15.02 34.40 7.79
N LEU A 7 13.78 34.83 7.52
CA LEU A 7 12.58 34.01 7.69
C LEU A 7 12.62 32.80 6.72
N ARG A 8 12.90 33.02 5.45
CA ARG A 8 13.01 31.95 4.45
C ARG A 8 14.11 30.95 4.79
N LEU A 9 15.29 31.45 5.23
CA LEU A 9 16.39 30.58 5.68
C LEU A 9 15.97 29.73 6.89
N LYS A 10 15.25 30.30 7.84
CA LYS A 10 14.74 29.57 9.00
C LYS A 10 13.73 28.51 8.59
N GLU A 11 12.75 28.86 7.77
CA GLU A 11 11.75 27.91 7.24
C GLU A 11 12.44 26.77 6.47
N THR A 12 13.35 27.08 5.55
CA THR A 12 14.10 26.05 4.80
C THR A 12 14.92 25.14 5.71
N THR A 13 15.53 25.70 6.77
CA THR A 13 16.33 24.91 7.71
C THR A 13 15.44 24.01 8.58
N GLU A 14 14.28 24.51 9.01
CA GLU A 14 13.29 23.72 9.76
C GLU A 14 12.73 22.59 8.91
N GLU A 15 12.39 22.85 7.63
CA GLU A 15 11.96 21.85 6.66
C GLU A 15 13.03 20.77 6.44
N GLN A 16 14.29 21.16 6.23
CA GLN A 16 15.39 20.22 6.05
C GLN A 16 15.61 19.34 7.29
N LEU A 17 15.55 19.94 8.49
CA LEU A 17 15.70 19.20 9.75
C LEU A 17 14.57 18.19 9.94
N GLN A 18 13.34 18.58 9.57
CA GLN A 18 12.18 17.70 9.64
C GLN A 18 12.29 16.54 8.63
N GLN A 19 12.76 16.83 7.43
CA GLN A 19 12.99 15.81 6.41
C GLN A 19 14.11 14.83 6.80
N GLU A 20 15.19 15.32 7.40
CA GLU A 20 16.26 14.45 7.92
C GLU A 20 15.77 13.55 9.05
N LYS A 21 14.93 14.08 9.95
CA LYS A 21 14.30 13.28 11.02
C LYS A 21 13.40 12.21 10.44
N GLN A 22 12.56 12.54 9.47
CA GLN A 22 11.69 11.59 8.77
C GLN A 22 12.50 10.50 8.08
N ASN A 23 13.62 10.84 7.42
CA ASN A 23 14.49 9.87 6.77
C ASN A 23 15.17 8.92 7.79
N LYS A 24 15.58 9.41 8.94
CA LYS A 24 16.12 8.55 10.02
C LYS A 24 15.07 7.59 10.58
N GLU A 25 13.86 8.08 10.81
CA GLU A 25 12.73 7.25 11.25
C GLU A 25 12.37 6.19 10.20
N LEU A 26 12.41 6.54 8.91
CA LEU A 26 12.23 5.62 7.80
C LEU A 26 13.23 4.47 7.86
N ILE A 27 14.52 4.79 7.85
CA ILE A 27 15.60 3.77 7.85
C ILE A 27 15.44 2.85 9.06
N SER A 28 15.10 3.40 10.22
CA SER A 28 14.89 2.61 11.44
C SER A 28 13.68 1.66 11.29
N ASN A 29 12.54 2.17 10.80
CA ASN A 29 11.32 1.38 10.65
C ASN A 29 11.49 0.28 9.60
N ILE A 30 12.07 0.62 8.45
CA ILE A 30 12.36 -0.37 7.39
C ILE A 30 13.32 -1.45 7.88
N SER A 31 14.37 -1.05 8.59
CA SER A 31 15.33 -2.00 9.13
C SER A 31 14.66 -2.98 10.10
N HIS A 32 13.72 -2.51 10.92
CA HIS A 32 12.92 -3.36 11.79
C HIS A 32 11.98 -4.28 10.99
N ASP A 33 11.27 -3.73 10.01
CA ASP A 33 10.28 -4.46 9.21
C ASP A 33 10.92 -5.48 8.26
N LEU A 34 12.17 -5.25 7.83
CA LEU A 34 12.96 -6.24 7.09
C LEU A 34 13.56 -7.31 8.03
N LYS A 35 13.96 -6.96 9.24
CA LYS A 35 14.56 -7.91 10.18
C LYS A 35 13.57 -9.01 10.58
N THR A 36 12.30 -8.68 10.72
CA THR A 36 11.24 -9.63 11.11
C THR A 36 11.09 -10.79 10.14
N PRO A 37 10.85 -10.60 8.83
CA PRO A 37 10.76 -11.70 7.87
C PRO A 37 12.10 -12.45 7.71
N ILE A 38 13.26 -11.77 7.76
CA ILE A 38 14.58 -12.42 7.71
C ILE A 38 14.75 -13.39 8.86
N THR A 39 14.41 -12.97 10.09
CA THR A 39 14.49 -13.83 11.27
C THR A 39 13.56 -15.05 11.15
N ALA A 40 12.35 -14.85 10.62
CA ALA A 40 11.42 -15.95 10.38
C ALA A 40 11.96 -16.92 9.32
N ILE A 41 12.45 -16.42 8.18
CA ILE A 41 13.06 -17.26 7.13
C ILE A 41 14.19 -18.10 7.72
N LYS A 42 15.10 -17.45 8.45
CA LYS A 42 16.22 -18.13 9.08
C LYS A 42 15.77 -19.24 10.04
N GLY A 43 14.81 -18.96 10.94
CA GLY A 43 14.30 -19.94 11.88
C GLY A 43 13.61 -21.14 11.23
N TYR A 44 12.81 -20.91 10.15
CA TYR A 44 12.19 -22.00 9.41
C TYR A 44 13.22 -22.83 8.63
N MET A 45 14.25 -22.19 8.05
CA MET A 45 15.33 -22.89 7.36
C MET A 45 16.17 -23.71 8.33
N GLU A 46 16.51 -23.16 9.51
CA GLU A 46 17.19 -23.91 10.58
C GLU A 46 16.35 -25.12 11.01
N GLY A 47 15.03 -24.94 11.20
CA GLY A 47 14.13 -26.05 11.52
C GLY A 47 14.05 -27.15 10.44
N ILE A 48 14.22 -26.81 9.16
CA ILE A 48 14.35 -27.79 8.07
C ILE A 48 15.72 -28.51 8.18
N MET A 49 16.80 -27.77 8.37
CA MET A 49 18.16 -28.32 8.43
C MET A 49 18.36 -29.21 9.65
N ASP A 50 17.75 -28.89 10.78
CA ASP A 50 17.82 -29.64 12.03
C ASP A 50 16.85 -30.82 12.09
N GLY A 51 16.07 -31.06 11.00
CA GLY A 51 15.13 -32.18 10.92
C GLY A 51 13.85 -32.00 11.77
N VAL A 52 13.55 -30.78 12.23
CA VAL A 52 12.29 -30.47 12.95
C VAL A 52 11.09 -30.59 12.03
N ALA A 53 11.28 -30.30 10.74
CA ALA A 53 10.28 -30.53 9.69
C ALA A 53 10.33 -32.02 9.25
N ASP A 54 9.93 -32.90 10.14
CA ASP A 54 10.08 -34.37 10.06
C ASP A 54 8.97 -35.08 9.24
N THR A 55 7.96 -34.33 8.79
CA THR A 55 6.89 -34.86 7.91
C THR A 55 6.75 -34.04 6.64
N PRO A 56 6.23 -34.65 5.53
CA PRO A 56 5.99 -33.93 4.29
C PRO A 56 5.09 -32.68 4.47
N GLU A 57 4.09 -32.76 5.32
CA GLU A 57 3.16 -31.65 5.61
C GLU A 57 3.86 -30.51 6.34
N LYS A 58 4.74 -30.82 7.33
CA LYS A 58 5.54 -29.81 8.03
C LYS A 58 6.56 -29.17 7.07
N MET A 59 7.21 -29.98 6.24
CA MET A 59 8.16 -29.50 5.24
C MET A 59 7.50 -28.52 4.28
N ASP A 60 6.33 -28.90 3.71
CA ASP A 60 5.56 -28.03 2.81
C ASP A 60 5.14 -26.72 3.49
N LYS A 61 4.67 -26.81 4.74
CA LYS A 61 4.31 -25.63 5.54
C LYS A 61 5.51 -24.71 5.75
N TYR A 62 6.69 -25.24 6.06
CA TYR A 62 7.90 -24.45 6.31
C TYR A 62 8.35 -23.76 5.03
N ILE A 63 8.40 -24.49 3.90
CA ILE A 63 8.76 -23.96 2.59
C ILE A 63 7.80 -22.83 2.18
N LYS A 64 6.47 -23.06 2.29
CA LYS A 64 5.47 -22.03 2.00
C LYS A 64 5.63 -20.79 2.88
N THR A 65 5.97 -20.99 4.15
CA THR A 65 6.20 -19.85 5.06
C THR A 65 7.42 -19.04 4.64
N VAL A 66 8.55 -19.71 4.30
CA VAL A 66 9.75 -19.06 3.78
C VAL A 66 9.44 -18.28 2.51
N TYR A 67 8.75 -18.90 1.56
CA TYR A 67 8.35 -18.26 0.30
C TYR A 67 7.50 -17.00 0.53
N ASN A 68 6.48 -17.09 1.41
CA ASN A 68 5.63 -15.96 1.72
C ASN A 68 6.41 -14.83 2.40
N LYS A 69 7.38 -15.16 3.28
CA LYS A 69 8.23 -14.15 3.93
C LYS A 69 9.19 -13.48 2.96
N ALA A 70 9.70 -14.19 1.96
CA ALA A 70 10.48 -13.62 0.89
C ALA A 70 9.65 -12.63 0.04
N ASN A 71 8.42 -12.98 -0.31
CA ASN A 71 7.50 -12.08 -1.02
C ASN A 71 7.15 -10.83 -0.18
N ASP A 72 6.97 -10.98 1.16
CA ASP A 72 6.80 -9.83 2.05
C ASP A 72 7.99 -8.86 1.97
N MET A 73 9.23 -9.39 1.89
CA MET A 73 10.43 -8.58 1.74
C MET A 73 10.51 -7.88 0.39
N ASP A 74 10.22 -8.58 -0.70
CA ASP A 74 10.20 -7.97 -2.04
C ASP A 74 9.23 -6.79 -2.10
N ARG A 75 8.06 -6.93 -1.48
CA ARG A 75 7.09 -5.83 -1.38
C ARG A 75 7.66 -4.63 -0.62
N LEU A 76 8.32 -4.85 0.53
CA LEU A 76 8.93 -3.78 1.31
C LEU A 76 10.07 -3.07 0.56
N ILE A 77 10.90 -3.82 -0.18
CA ILE A 77 11.97 -3.27 -1.01
C ILE A 77 11.38 -2.42 -2.14
N ASN A 78 10.32 -2.89 -2.78
CA ASN A 78 9.63 -2.14 -3.83
C ASN A 78 8.99 -0.85 -3.29
N GLU A 79 8.37 -0.89 -2.10
CA GLU A 79 7.85 0.30 -1.42
C GLU A 79 8.99 1.31 -1.13
N LEU A 80 10.15 0.84 -0.69
CA LEU A 80 11.32 1.70 -0.43
C LEU A 80 11.88 2.32 -1.70
N THR A 81 11.98 1.54 -2.78
CA THR A 81 12.50 2.01 -4.07
C THR A 81 11.66 3.16 -4.61
N ILE A 82 10.34 3.05 -4.48
CA ILE A 82 9.42 4.09 -4.91
C ILE A 82 9.51 5.30 -4.00
N TYR A 83 9.57 5.06 -2.69
CA TYR A 83 9.79 6.15 -1.75
C TYR A 83 11.02 6.99 -2.14
N SER A 84 12.14 6.34 -2.44
CA SER A 84 13.34 7.02 -2.94
C SER A 84 13.12 7.76 -4.27
N GLY A 85 12.23 7.26 -5.13
CA GLY A 85 11.83 7.91 -6.38
C GLY A 85 10.89 9.11 -6.16
N ILE A 86 10.00 9.03 -5.18
CA ILE A 86 9.06 10.11 -4.83
C ILE A 86 9.80 11.37 -4.39
N ASP A 87 10.81 11.26 -3.53
CA ASP A 87 11.57 12.41 -3.04
C ASP A 87 12.35 13.14 -4.16
N ASN A 88 12.69 12.42 -5.24
CA ASN A 88 13.38 12.95 -6.39
C ASN A 88 12.46 13.31 -7.57
N ASN A 89 11.14 13.24 -7.40
CA ASN A 89 10.15 13.41 -8.49
C ASN A 89 10.45 12.51 -9.72
N ARG A 90 10.94 11.27 -9.49
CA ARG A 90 11.49 10.38 -10.52
C ARG A 90 10.71 9.07 -10.68
N ILE A 91 9.42 9.05 -10.34
CA ILE A 91 8.61 7.91 -10.75
C ILE A 91 8.47 8.00 -12.27
N PRO A 92 9.01 7.06 -13.04
CA PRO A 92 8.82 7.06 -14.48
C PRO A 92 7.38 6.63 -14.77
N TYR A 93 6.52 7.59 -15.12
CA TYR A 93 5.15 7.30 -15.53
C TYR A 93 5.08 7.00 -17.02
N HIS A 94 4.32 5.98 -17.37
CA HIS A 94 3.96 5.61 -18.74
C HIS A 94 2.45 5.80 -18.96
N PHE A 95 2.05 7.01 -19.29
CA PHE A 95 0.64 7.36 -19.49
C PHE A 95 0.10 6.80 -20.81
N HIS A 96 -0.99 6.07 -20.72
CA HIS A 96 -1.72 5.52 -21.86
C HIS A 96 -3.21 5.88 -21.77
N ARG A 97 -3.90 5.80 -22.91
CA ARG A 97 -5.38 5.78 -22.91
C ARG A 97 -5.80 4.38 -22.53
N ILE A 98 -6.55 4.26 -21.45
CA ILE A 98 -7.09 3.00 -20.96
C ILE A 98 -8.61 3.06 -20.91
N ASN A 99 -9.28 1.96 -21.29
CA ASN A 99 -10.72 1.83 -21.13
C ASN A 99 -11.02 1.52 -19.65
N VAL A 100 -11.87 2.33 -19.04
CA VAL A 100 -12.17 2.22 -17.61
C VAL A 100 -12.83 0.90 -17.26
N ALA A 101 -13.81 0.47 -18.08
CA ALA A 101 -14.57 -0.75 -17.81
C ALA A 101 -13.70 -2.01 -17.91
N GLU A 102 -12.87 -2.10 -18.96
CA GLU A 102 -11.94 -3.21 -19.16
C GLU A 102 -10.87 -3.25 -18.06
N TYR A 103 -10.20 -2.13 -17.82
CA TYR A 103 -9.09 -2.06 -16.88
C TYR A 103 -9.51 -2.41 -15.45
N PHE A 104 -10.57 -1.79 -14.94
CA PHE A 104 -11.03 -2.09 -13.58
C PHE A 104 -11.68 -3.46 -13.48
N GLY A 105 -12.31 -3.95 -14.55
CA GLY A 105 -12.81 -5.32 -14.64
C GLY A 105 -11.71 -6.34 -14.44
N ASP A 106 -10.61 -6.22 -15.19
CA ASP A 106 -9.44 -7.10 -15.07
C ASP A 106 -8.79 -7.02 -13.67
N CYS A 107 -8.65 -5.82 -13.13
CA CYS A 107 -8.11 -5.64 -11.78
C CYS A 107 -8.97 -6.31 -10.70
N VAL A 108 -10.30 -6.20 -10.83
CA VAL A 108 -11.25 -6.79 -9.88
C VAL A 108 -11.26 -8.32 -9.99
N GLU A 109 -11.19 -8.88 -11.19
CA GLU A 109 -11.11 -10.33 -11.40
C GLU A 109 -9.84 -10.92 -10.75
N GLU A 110 -8.69 -10.29 -10.98
CA GLU A 110 -7.42 -10.73 -10.39
C GLU A 110 -7.44 -10.70 -8.86
N VAL A 111 -7.93 -9.61 -8.27
CA VAL A 111 -8.01 -9.45 -6.82
C VAL A 111 -9.07 -10.37 -6.22
N GLY A 112 -10.18 -10.61 -6.91
CA GLY A 112 -11.29 -11.44 -6.46
C GLY A 112 -10.86 -12.87 -6.11
N LEU A 113 -10.01 -13.47 -6.93
CA LEU A 113 -9.48 -14.81 -6.70
C LEU A 113 -8.70 -14.92 -5.36
N GLU A 114 -7.94 -13.89 -5.02
CA GLU A 114 -7.21 -13.86 -3.74
C GLU A 114 -8.16 -13.66 -2.55
N LEU A 115 -9.13 -12.77 -2.68
CA LEU A 115 -10.08 -12.42 -1.62
C LEU A 115 -11.00 -13.60 -1.27
N ASP A 116 -11.46 -14.36 -2.26
CA ASP A 116 -12.29 -15.56 -2.06
C ASP A 116 -11.56 -16.59 -1.18
N SER A 117 -10.25 -16.77 -1.39
CA SER A 117 -9.43 -17.67 -0.58
C SER A 117 -9.35 -17.26 0.90
N ARG A 118 -9.66 -15.99 1.21
CA ARG A 118 -9.63 -15.38 2.55
C ARG A 118 -11.01 -15.16 3.17
N ASN A 119 -12.08 -15.73 2.57
CA ASN A 119 -13.47 -15.51 2.99
C ASN A 119 -13.88 -14.02 2.98
N ILE A 120 -13.40 -13.27 1.99
CA ILE A 120 -13.74 -11.87 1.77
C ILE A 120 -14.54 -11.76 0.49
N LYS A 121 -15.79 -11.29 0.60
CA LYS A 121 -16.67 -11.07 -0.53
C LYS A 121 -16.31 -9.74 -1.21
N LEU A 122 -16.05 -9.79 -2.51
CA LEU A 122 -15.83 -8.61 -3.34
C LEU A 122 -17.10 -8.31 -4.15
N ASN A 123 -17.65 -7.12 -3.99
CA ASN A 123 -18.72 -6.61 -4.83
C ASN A 123 -18.13 -5.53 -5.76
N TYR A 124 -18.49 -5.58 -7.03
CA TYR A 124 -18.03 -4.61 -8.02
C TYR A 124 -19.21 -4.03 -8.80
N SER A 125 -19.24 -2.73 -8.94
CA SER A 125 -20.17 -2.03 -9.81
C SER A 125 -19.47 -0.93 -10.59
N ASN A 126 -19.65 -0.99 -11.91
CA ASN A 126 -19.14 0.03 -12.82
C ASN A 126 -20.35 0.79 -13.40
N LEU A 127 -20.44 2.08 -13.10
CA LEU A 127 -21.54 2.97 -13.48
C LEU A 127 -21.09 4.01 -14.52
N VAL A 128 -19.92 3.82 -15.16
CA VAL A 128 -19.47 4.66 -16.26
C VAL A 128 -19.89 4.07 -17.61
N ASP A 129 -19.94 4.93 -18.63
CA ASP A 129 -20.15 4.47 -20.01
C ASP A 129 -19.05 3.47 -20.41
N PRO A 130 -19.38 2.31 -21.02
CA PRO A 130 -18.39 1.32 -21.46
C PRO A 130 -17.31 1.86 -22.40
N ALA A 131 -17.54 2.97 -23.08
CA ALA A 131 -16.58 3.62 -23.96
C ALA A 131 -15.69 4.66 -23.25
N THR A 132 -15.87 4.87 -21.94
CA THR A 132 -15.11 5.86 -21.17
C THR A 132 -13.63 5.53 -21.17
N LEU A 133 -12.82 6.51 -21.58
CA LEU A 133 -11.36 6.42 -21.60
C LEU A 133 -10.75 7.43 -20.64
N ILE A 134 -9.72 7.03 -19.93
CA ILE A 134 -8.88 7.93 -19.11
C ILE A 134 -7.42 7.86 -19.57
N ILE A 135 -6.66 8.90 -19.26
CA ILE A 135 -5.20 8.89 -19.47
C ILE A 135 -4.56 8.55 -18.12
N ALA A 136 -3.94 7.39 -18.03
CA ALA A 136 -3.33 6.91 -16.81
C ALA A 136 -2.15 5.98 -17.08
N ASP A 137 -1.33 5.75 -16.07
CA ASP A 137 -0.35 4.68 -16.05
C ASP A 137 -1.00 3.43 -15.42
N PRO A 138 -1.25 2.37 -16.19
CA PRO A 138 -1.98 1.19 -15.71
C PRO A 138 -1.24 0.45 -14.60
N GLU A 139 0.10 0.41 -14.63
CA GLU A 139 0.88 -0.26 -13.59
C GLU A 139 0.81 0.51 -12.26
N GLN A 140 0.89 1.83 -12.32
CA GLN A 140 0.80 2.65 -11.12
C GLN A 140 -0.62 2.66 -10.54
N LEU A 141 -1.67 2.68 -11.38
CA LEU A 141 -3.05 2.53 -10.90
C LEU A 141 -3.30 1.15 -10.28
N LYS A 142 -2.77 0.07 -10.87
CA LYS A 142 -2.84 -1.27 -10.27
C LYS A 142 -2.21 -1.29 -8.88
N ARG A 143 -1.10 -0.58 -8.72
CA ARG A 143 -0.45 -0.42 -7.43
C ARG A 143 -1.32 0.32 -6.42
N VAL A 144 -2.02 1.39 -6.85
CA VAL A 144 -2.99 2.10 -6.00
C VAL A 144 -4.04 1.13 -5.47
N ILE A 145 -4.67 0.38 -6.37
CA ILE A 145 -5.71 -0.61 -6.02
C ILE A 145 -5.16 -1.64 -5.03
N ASN A 146 -4.01 -2.24 -5.34
CA ASN A 146 -3.40 -3.26 -4.50
C ASN A 146 -3.03 -2.75 -3.10
N ASN A 147 -2.54 -1.51 -2.97
CA ASN A 147 -2.24 -0.91 -1.67
C ASN A 147 -3.51 -0.71 -0.83
N ILE A 148 -4.59 -0.22 -1.43
CA ILE A 148 -5.86 0.00 -0.74
C ILE A 148 -6.47 -1.35 -0.33
N ILE A 149 -6.60 -2.30 -1.26
CA ILE A 149 -7.16 -3.63 -0.99
C ILE A 149 -6.35 -4.38 0.07
N SER A 150 -5.02 -4.34 -0.01
CA SER A 150 -4.16 -4.95 1.01
C SER A 150 -4.39 -4.36 2.41
N ASN A 151 -4.65 -3.04 2.49
CA ASN A 151 -5.03 -2.41 3.74
C ASN A 151 -6.40 -2.88 4.22
N SER A 152 -7.41 -2.93 3.34
CA SER A 152 -8.74 -3.43 3.66
C SER A 152 -8.66 -4.87 4.21
N VAL A 153 -7.99 -5.78 3.51
CA VAL A 153 -7.79 -7.18 3.95
C VAL A 153 -7.11 -7.25 5.32
N LYS A 154 -6.13 -6.41 5.54
CA LYS A 154 -5.37 -6.38 6.80
C LYS A 154 -6.21 -5.95 7.99
N TYR A 155 -7.16 -5.03 7.78
CA TYR A 155 -7.95 -4.43 8.84
C TYR A 155 -9.39 -4.93 8.93
N ILE A 156 -9.81 -5.81 8.06
CA ILE A 156 -11.04 -6.58 8.22
C ILE A 156 -10.87 -7.51 9.42
N ASP A 157 -11.78 -7.40 10.39
CA ASP A 157 -11.83 -8.16 11.64
C ASP A 157 -13.15 -8.94 11.80
N LYS A 158 -13.95 -8.98 10.74
CA LYS A 158 -15.22 -9.70 10.68
C LYS A 158 -15.00 -11.15 10.25
N GLU A 159 -15.90 -12.03 10.65
CA GLU A 159 -15.92 -13.43 10.23
C GLU A 159 -16.08 -13.54 8.70
N GLN A 160 -16.92 -12.69 8.12
CA GLN A 160 -17.03 -12.49 6.68
C GLN A 160 -16.61 -11.07 6.33
N GLY A 161 -15.50 -10.92 5.58
CA GLY A 161 -15.07 -9.65 5.04
C GLY A 161 -15.93 -9.25 3.84
N ILE A 162 -16.14 -7.96 3.66
CA ILE A 162 -16.81 -7.39 2.49
C ILE A 162 -15.97 -6.21 2.01
N ILE A 163 -15.71 -6.18 0.70
CA ILE A 163 -15.10 -5.05 0.02
C ILE A 163 -16.01 -4.68 -1.15
N ASP A 164 -16.44 -3.43 -1.20
CA ASP A 164 -17.25 -2.87 -2.28
C ASP A 164 -16.40 -1.91 -3.12
N ILE A 165 -16.33 -2.14 -4.44
CA ILE A 165 -15.66 -1.25 -5.39
C ILE A 165 -16.72 -0.67 -6.32
N ARG A 166 -16.81 0.66 -6.39
CA ARG A 166 -17.74 1.38 -7.27
C ARG A 166 -16.97 2.36 -8.16
N ILE A 167 -17.23 2.32 -9.45
CA ILE A 167 -16.70 3.30 -10.41
C ILE A 167 -17.86 4.18 -10.86
N LEU A 168 -17.72 5.47 -10.67
CA LEU A 168 -18.74 6.47 -10.92
C LEU A 168 -18.23 7.48 -11.95
N ASP A 169 -19.10 7.93 -12.82
CA ASP A 169 -18.81 8.99 -13.77
C ASP A 169 -18.99 10.36 -13.10
N GLU A 170 -18.02 11.21 -13.31
CA GLU A 170 -18.05 12.63 -12.94
C GLU A 170 -17.90 13.45 -14.24
N VAL A 171 -18.15 14.75 -14.19
CA VAL A 171 -18.21 15.58 -15.42
C VAL A 171 -16.92 15.51 -16.25
N ASP A 172 -15.75 15.57 -15.58
CA ASP A 172 -14.43 15.61 -16.22
C ASP A 172 -13.47 14.54 -15.68
N SER A 173 -13.97 13.58 -14.90
CA SER A 173 -13.17 12.56 -14.24
C SER A 173 -14.00 11.32 -13.91
N ILE A 174 -13.36 10.30 -13.39
CA ILE A 174 -14.03 9.17 -12.76
C ILE A 174 -13.76 9.19 -11.27
N ARG A 175 -14.74 8.74 -10.48
CA ARG A 175 -14.59 8.50 -9.07
C ARG A 175 -14.56 7.00 -8.79
N VAL A 176 -13.49 6.56 -8.12
CA VAL A 176 -13.32 5.18 -7.67
C VAL A 176 -13.53 5.15 -6.17
N GLU A 177 -14.55 4.43 -5.73
CA GLU A 177 -14.85 4.22 -4.31
C GLU A 177 -14.48 2.79 -3.93
N ILE A 178 -13.72 2.64 -2.85
CA ILE A 178 -13.38 1.33 -2.27
C ILE A 178 -13.76 1.39 -0.80
N GLU A 179 -14.74 0.58 -0.42
CA GLU A 179 -15.29 0.53 0.93
C GLU A 179 -15.09 -0.88 1.51
N ASP A 180 -14.65 -0.96 2.77
CA ASP A 180 -14.55 -2.23 3.49
C ASP A 180 -15.38 -2.22 4.78
N ASN A 181 -15.77 -3.41 5.26
CA ASN A 181 -16.49 -3.57 6.51
C ASN A 181 -15.57 -3.81 7.71
N GLY A 182 -14.29 -3.43 7.62
CA GLY A 182 -13.33 -3.59 8.69
C GLY A 182 -13.57 -2.68 9.89
N LYS A 183 -12.56 -2.56 10.74
CA LYS A 183 -12.64 -1.79 11.99
C LYS A 183 -12.73 -0.27 11.81
N GLY A 184 -12.53 0.22 10.57
CA GLY A 184 -12.53 1.64 10.25
C GLY A 184 -11.32 2.40 10.80
N ILE A 185 -11.33 3.72 10.58
CA ILE A 185 -10.28 4.65 10.99
C ILE A 185 -10.90 5.69 11.94
N ALA A 186 -10.25 5.92 13.08
CA ALA A 186 -10.73 6.93 14.02
C ALA A 186 -10.65 8.33 13.40
N ALA A 187 -11.64 9.19 13.66
CA ALA A 187 -11.72 10.54 13.08
C ALA A 187 -10.45 11.39 13.31
N LYS A 188 -9.78 11.22 14.46
CA LYS A 188 -8.53 11.90 14.77
C LYS A 188 -7.35 11.50 13.86
N ASP A 189 -7.41 10.31 13.26
CA ASP A 189 -6.35 9.73 12.43
C ASP A 189 -6.57 10.03 10.95
N LEU A 190 -7.82 10.24 10.50
CA LEU A 190 -8.17 10.48 9.10
C LEU A 190 -7.34 11.56 8.40
N PRO A 191 -7.07 12.74 9.01
CA PRO A 191 -6.25 13.76 8.35
C PRO A 191 -4.80 13.34 8.10
N LYS A 192 -4.33 12.29 8.79
CA LYS A 192 -2.93 11.86 8.81
C LYS A 192 -2.65 10.56 8.08
N ILE A 193 -3.68 9.81 7.66
CA ILE A 193 -3.48 8.48 7.08
C ILE A 193 -2.67 8.48 5.79
N PHE A 194 -2.62 9.61 5.10
CA PHE A 194 -1.82 9.82 3.90
C PHE A 194 -0.43 10.42 4.18
N GLU A 195 -0.15 10.77 5.45
CA GLU A 195 1.17 11.20 5.84
C GLU A 195 2.15 10.01 5.79
N ARG A 196 3.37 10.28 5.40
CA ARG A 196 4.43 9.27 5.33
C ARG A 196 4.71 8.71 6.73
N PHE A 197 4.83 7.39 6.85
CA PHE A 197 5.14 6.66 8.09
C PHE A 197 4.06 6.76 9.17
N TYR A 198 2.94 7.40 8.86
CA TYR A 198 1.87 7.47 9.82
C TYR A 198 1.26 6.09 10.03
N ARG A 199 1.17 5.70 11.28
CA ARG A 199 0.50 4.48 11.73
C ARG A 199 -0.30 4.82 12.98
N THR A 200 -1.52 4.34 13.03
CA THR A 200 -2.35 4.47 14.26
C THR A 200 -1.71 3.69 15.40
N ASP A 201 -1.90 4.11 16.65
CA ASP A 201 -1.37 3.42 17.84
C ASP A 201 -1.75 1.93 17.85
N ALA A 202 -3.00 1.62 17.47
CA ALA A 202 -3.49 0.26 17.35
C ALA A 202 -2.74 -0.57 16.29
N SER A 203 -2.27 0.06 15.20
CA SER A 203 -1.52 -0.63 14.15
C SER A 203 -0.04 -0.82 14.49
N ARG A 204 0.53 0.06 15.32
CA ARG A 204 1.93 -0.09 15.82
C ARG A 204 2.10 -1.33 16.67
N ASN A 205 1.09 -1.66 17.46
CA ASN A 205 1.08 -2.80 18.38
C ASN A 205 0.60 -4.11 17.70
N SER A 206 0.21 -4.07 16.44
CA SER A 206 -0.27 -5.26 15.74
C SER A 206 0.89 -6.04 15.11
N THR A 207 0.85 -7.37 15.26
CA THR A 207 1.76 -8.31 14.56
C THR A 207 1.59 -8.29 13.03
N LYS A 208 0.54 -7.60 12.54
CA LYS A 208 0.19 -7.50 11.11
C LYS A 208 1.04 -6.49 10.33
N GLY A 209 2.17 -5.99 10.87
CA GLY A 209 3.18 -5.17 10.20
C GLY A 209 2.71 -4.13 9.17
N GLY A 210 3.59 -3.29 8.70
CA GLY A 210 3.35 -2.35 7.59
C GLY A 210 4.21 -1.10 7.75
N SER A 211 4.85 -0.69 6.67
CA SER A 211 5.79 0.44 6.61
C SER A 211 5.18 1.81 6.93
N GLY A 212 3.85 1.96 6.78
CA GLY A 212 3.19 3.26 6.83
C GLY A 212 3.43 4.12 5.58
N ILE A 213 3.95 3.53 4.51
CA ILE A 213 4.26 4.22 3.24
C ILE A 213 3.16 4.01 2.21
N GLY A 214 2.42 2.89 2.27
CA GLY A 214 1.48 2.48 1.22
C GLY A 214 0.46 3.56 0.84
N LEU A 215 -0.23 4.18 1.80
CA LEU A 215 -1.22 5.22 1.51
C LEU A 215 -0.59 6.54 1.04
N SER A 216 0.62 6.88 1.48
CA SER A 216 1.33 8.05 0.96
C SER A 216 1.78 7.87 -0.50
N ILE A 217 2.15 6.63 -0.90
CA ILE A 217 2.38 6.26 -2.30
C ILE A 217 1.09 6.39 -3.11
N VAL A 218 -0.03 5.87 -2.59
CA VAL A 218 -1.35 6.00 -3.23
C VAL A 218 -1.67 7.46 -3.51
N LYS A 219 -1.55 8.32 -2.49
CA LYS A 219 -1.79 9.76 -2.63
C LYS A 219 -0.91 10.37 -3.71
N LYS A 220 0.39 10.10 -3.68
CA LYS A 220 1.34 10.65 -4.67
C LYS A 220 0.99 10.21 -6.10
N ILE A 221 0.71 8.93 -6.32
CA ILE A 221 0.34 8.43 -7.64
C ILE A 221 -0.93 9.12 -8.15
N ILE A 222 -1.96 9.23 -7.32
CA ILE A 222 -3.22 9.89 -7.70
C ILE A 222 -3.00 11.38 -8.01
N GLU A 223 -2.24 12.09 -7.17
CA GLU A 223 -1.89 13.50 -7.42
C GLU A 223 -1.10 13.69 -8.72
N ASP A 224 -0.14 12.80 -9.03
CA ASP A 224 0.63 12.83 -10.27
C ASP A 224 -0.21 12.48 -11.51
N HIS A 225 -1.35 11.81 -11.33
CA HIS A 225 -2.37 11.60 -12.37
C HIS A 225 -3.35 12.77 -12.48
N GLY A 226 -3.17 13.85 -11.71
CA GLY A 226 -4.05 15.02 -11.71
C GLY A 226 -5.33 14.81 -10.89
N GLY A 227 -5.43 13.73 -10.12
CA GLY A 227 -6.56 13.41 -9.26
C GLY A 227 -6.33 13.83 -7.81
N TYR A 228 -7.26 13.45 -6.94
CA TYR A 228 -7.18 13.63 -5.50
C TYR A 228 -7.80 12.44 -4.77
N ILE A 229 -7.41 12.24 -3.51
CA ILE A 229 -7.88 11.17 -2.63
C ILE A 229 -8.28 11.75 -1.29
N TRP A 230 -9.37 11.27 -0.71
CA TRP A 230 -9.90 11.72 0.59
C TRP A 230 -10.39 10.57 1.44
#